data_b6819383e7269e4a344dc1c722195772
#
_entry.id   b6819383e7269e4a344dc1c722195772
#
_cell.length_a   1.000
_cell.length_b   1.000
_cell.length_c   1.000
_cell.angle_alpha   90.00
_cell.angle_beta   90.00
_cell.angle_gamma   90.00
#
_symmetry.space_group_name_H-M   'P 1'
#
loop_
_entity.id
_entity.type
_entity.pdbx_description
1 polymer ?
#
loop_
_entity_poly.entity_id
_entity_poly.type
_entity_poly.pdbx_seq_one_letter_code
_entity_poly.pdbx_strand_id
1 'polypeptide(L)'
;MSEVQDRINKMKRIDKGLVLVGNNVIFELNTNWDNGKGGDKTRFSALTKEYQAHKVSIGRNPIPNMFVDGTMRQALYPKKVGSNQVDVTFRNSGNPNERAKAEGNQANRPNMMKLSKTFKNKQVKILEKYISGALS
;
A
#
# COMPACT_ATOMS: atom_id res chain seq x y z
N MET A 1 37.78 -1.03 -4.31
CA MET A 1 36.90 -2.12 -3.86
C MET A 1 36.90 -3.26 -4.87
N SER A 2 36.68 -4.49 -4.43
CA SER A 2 36.53 -5.61 -5.35
C SER A 2 35.19 -5.50 -6.12
N GLU A 3 35.15 -6.11 -7.29
CA GLU A 3 33.92 -6.23 -8.08
C GLU A 3 32.81 -6.93 -7.30
N VAL A 4 33.16 -7.95 -6.47
CA VAL A 4 32.18 -8.64 -5.63
C VAL A 4 31.57 -7.69 -4.60
N GLN A 5 32.38 -6.86 -3.97
CA GLN A 5 31.92 -5.89 -2.97
C GLN A 5 30.99 -4.85 -3.62
N ASP A 6 31.29 -4.39 -4.82
CA ASP A 6 30.45 -3.44 -5.55
C ASP A 6 29.08 -4.04 -5.89
N ARG A 7 29.04 -5.31 -6.28
CA ARG A 7 27.78 -6.05 -6.52
C ARG A 7 26.96 -6.20 -5.25
N ILE A 8 27.59 -6.54 -4.12
CA ILE A 8 26.91 -6.65 -2.83
C ILE A 8 26.31 -5.30 -2.43
N ASN A 9 27.06 -4.22 -2.57
CA ASN A 9 26.58 -2.86 -2.24
C ASN A 9 25.39 -2.46 -3.13
N LYS A 10 25.44 -2.78 -4.42
CA LYS A 10 24.34 -2.53 -5.34
C LYS A 10 23.09 -3.30 -4.95
N MET A 11 23.22 -4.57 -4.59
CA MET A 11 22.09 -5.39 -4.10
C MET A 11 21.47 -4.81 -2.84
N LYS A 12 22.28 -4.33 -1.89
CA LYS A 12 21.78 -3.67 -0.68
C LYS A 12 20.99 -2.40 -1.01
N ARG A 13 21.45 -1.61 -1.99
CA ARG A 13 20.72 -0.42 -2.44
C ARG A 13 19.38 -0.76 -3.08
N ILE A 14 19.34 -1.81 -3.89
CA ILE A 14 18.10 -2.31 -4.49
C ILE A 14 17.12 -2.71 -3.39
N ASP A 15 17.56 -3.48 -2.40
CA ASP A 15 16.74 -3.93 -1.28
C ASP A 15 16.12 -2.75 -0.51
N LYS A 16 16.97 -1.77 -0.14
CA LYS A 16 16.49 -0.56 0.55
C LYS A 16 15.51 0.24 -0.29
N GLY A 17 15.80 0.39 -1.58
CA GLY A 17 14.92 1.09 -2.51
C GLY A 17 13.56 0.42 -2.66
N LEU A 18 13.53 -0.91 -2.75
CA LEU A 18 12.28 -1.67 -2.82
C LEU A 18 11.44 -1.52 -1.56
N VAL A 19 12.05 -1.56 -0.38
CA VAL A 19 11.34 -1.35 0.89
C VAL A 19 10.77 0.07 0.96
N LEU A 20 11.56 1.07 0.56
CA LEU A 20 11.10 2.46 0.51
C LEU A 20 9.89 2.61 -0.41
N VAL A 21 9.97 2.06 -1.62
CA VAL A 21 8.86 2.10 -2.59
C VAL A 21 7.62 1.41 -2.02
N GLY A 22 7.79 0.25 -1.37
CA GLY A 22 6.69 -0.45 -0.71
C GLY A 22 6.01 0.42 0.36
N ASN A 23 6.79 1.09 1.19
CA ASN A 23 6.26 2.00 2.21
C ASN A 23 5.57 3.22 1.60
N ASN A 24 6.09 3.75 0.49
CA ASN A 24 5.45 4.84 -0.25
C ASN A 24 4.09 4.42 -0.81
N VAL A 25 3.98 3.18 -1.31
CA VAL A 25 2.70 2.62 -1.77
C VAL A 25 1.70 2.56 -0.62
N ILE A 26 2.11 2.07 0.54
CA ILE A 26 1.23 2.00 1.72
C ILE A 26 0.73 3.39 2.12
N PHE A 27 1.61 4.38 2.13
CA PHE A 27 1.26 5.76 2.43
C PHE A 27 0.26 6.32 1.41
N GLU A 28 0.50 6.09 0.11
CA GLU A 28 -0.41 6.53 -0.97
C GLU A 28 -1.80 5.89 -0.83
N LEU A 29 -1.85 4.59 -0.58
CA LEU A 29 -3.13 3.89 -0.39
C LEU A 29 -3.89 4.45 0.80
N ASN A 30 -3.23 4.60 1.95
CA ASN A 30 -3.88 5.13 3.14
C ASN A 30 -4.38 6.56 2.95
N THR A 31 -3.60 7.42 2.28
CA THR A 31 -3.99 8.79 1.97
C THR A 31 -5.22 8.82 1.07
N ASN A 32 -5.24 8.00 0.02
CA ASN A 32 -6.38 7.93 -0.90
C ASN A 32 -7.62 7.37 -0.21
N TRP A 33 -7.47 6.32 0.59
CA TRP A 33 -8.58 5.74 1.34
C TRP A 33 -9.17 6.72 2.34
N ASP A 34 -8.36 7.52 3.02
CA ASP A 34 -8.83 8.57 3.92
C ASP A 34 -9.74 9.58 3.21
N ASN A 35 -9.53 9.76 1.92
CA ASN A 35 -10.33 10.65 1.08
C ASN A 35 -11.47 9.92 0.32
N GLY A 36 -11.72 8.65 0.63
CA GLY A 36 -12.77 7.86 -0.01
C GLY A 36 -12.44 7.45 -1.44
N LYS A 37 -11.16 7.30 -1.76
CA LYS A 37 -10.66 6.97 -3.10
C LYS A 37 -9.85 5.68 -3.08
N GLY A 38 -9.83 4.97 -4.21
CA GLY A 38 -8.93 3.85 -4.41
C GLY A 38 -7.48 4.30 -4.63
N GLY A 39 -6.56 3.35 -4.77
CA GLY A 39 -5.14 3.64 -4.97
C GLY A 39 -4.85 4.44 -6.24
N ASP A 40 -5.71 4.38 -7.24
CA ASP A 40 -5.64 5.16 -8.47
C ASP A 40 -6.36 6.52 -8.40
N LYS A 41 -6.79 6.92 -7.19
CA LYS A 41 -7.54 8.16 -6.92
C LYS A 41 -8.96 8.20 -7.50
N THR A 42 -9.47 7.09 -8.00
CA THR A 42 -10.88 6.97 -8.40
C THR A 42 -11.75 6.85 -7.15
N ARG A 43 -12.81 7.65 -7.08
CA ARG A 43 -13.69 7.64 -5.91
C ARG A 43 -14.41 6.31 -5.74
N PHE A 44 -14.51 5.85 -4.51
CA PHE A 44 -15.35 4.71 -4.16
C PHE A 44 -16.83 5.10 -4.24
N SER A 45 -17.67 4.09 -4.49
CA SER A 45 -19.11 4.28 -4.38
C SER A 45 -19.49 4.65 -2.94
N ALA A 46 -20.49 5.53 -2.79
CA ALA A 46 -20.98 5.94 -1.48
C ALA A 46 -21.45 4.72 -0.68
N LEU A 47 -21.27 4.78 0.64
CA LEU A 47 -21.79 3.78 1.55
C LEU A 47 -23.32 3.85 1.62
N THR A 48 -23.98 2.74 1.96
CA THR A 48 -25.40 2.76 2.26
C THR A 48 -25.68 3.68 3.45
N LYS A 49 -26.90 4.23 3.52
CA LYS A 49 -27.29 5.10 4.64
C LYS A 49 -27.16 4.38 5.99
N GLU A 50 -27.51 3.10 6.04
CA GLU A 50 -27.40 2.27 7.24
C GLU A 50 -25.97 2.13 7.70
N TYR A 51 -25.04 1.87 6.77
CA TYR A 51 -23.63 1.72 7.11
C TYR A 51 -22.98 3.06 7.47
N GLN A 52 -23.40 4.16 6.82
CA GLN A 52 -22.97 5.49 7.21
C GLN A 52 -23.36 5.80 8.66
N ALA A 53 -24.61 5.50 9.04
CA ALA A 53 -25.09 5.68 10.40
C ALA A 53 -24.30 4.82 11.40
N HIS A 54 -23.97 3.58 11.03
CA HIS A 54 -23.14 2.70 11.86
C HIS A 54 -21.75 3.31 12.09
N LYS A 55 -21.10 3.81 11.06
CA LYS A 55 -19.78 4.44 11.18
C LYS A 55 -19.81 5.66 12.09
N VAL A 56 -20.84 6.51 11.95
CA VAL A 56 -21.03 7.67 12.84
C VAL A 56 -21.21 7.22 14.29
N SER A 57 -22.00 6.17 14.53
CA SER A 57 -22.28 5.66 15.88
C SER A 57 -21.01 5.17 16.60
N ILE A 58 -20.00 4.73 15.86
CA ILE A 58 -18.71 4.29 16.43
C ILE A 58 -17.62 5.35 16.32
N GLY A 59 -17.98 6.61 16.03
CA GLY A 59 -17.06 7.74 15.98
C GLY A 59 -16.20 7.79 14.72
N ARG A 60 -16.65 7.16 13.63
CA ARG A 60 -15.92 7.14 12.34
C ARG A 60 -16.56 8.07 11.33
N ASN A 61 -15.76 8.54 10.38
CA ASN A 61 -16.24 9.33 9.25
C ASN A 61 -17.14 8.47 8.35
N PRO A 62 -18.35 8.94 7.97
CA PRO A 62 -19.28 8.15 7.15
C PRO A 62 -18.94 8.08 5.67
N ILE A 63 -17.66 8.14 5.30
CA ILE A 63 -17.18 7.97 3.93
C ILE A 63 -16.59 6.56 3.73
N PRO A 64 -16.52 6.06 2.47
CA PRO A 64 -15.94 4.75 2.18
C PRO A 64 -14.40 4.82 2.18
N ASN A 65 -13.80 4.83 3.38
CA ASN A 65 -12.36 5.05 3.55
C ASN A 65 -11.58 3.81 4.02
N MET A 66 -12.16 2.61 3.94
CA MET A 66 -11.55 1.36 4.40
C MET A 66 -11.20 1.35 5.89
N PHE A 67 -11.79 2.24 6.68
CA PHE A 67 -11.44 2.40 8.08
C PHE A 67 -12.67 2.24 8.97
N VAL A 68 -12.84 1.05 9.55
CA VAL A 68 -13.84 0.78 10.59
C VAL A 68 -13.15 0.74 11.96
N ASP A 69 -12.20 -0.17 12.13
CA ASP A 69 -11.43 -0.31 13.37
C ASP A 69 -9.91 -0.11 13.17
N GLY A 70 -9.46 0.03 11.93
CA GLY A 70 -8.06 0.25 11.58
C GLY A 70 -7.22 -1.01 11.42
N THR A 71 -7.72 -2.18 11.83
CA THR A 71 -6.92 -3.41 11.82
C THR A 71 -6.53 -3.86 10.40
N MET A 72 -7.46 -3.74 9.45
CA MET A 72 -7.17 -4.08 8.05
C MET A 72 -6.04 -3.22 7.48
N ARG A 73 -6.10 -1.90 7.71
CA ARG A 73 -5.09 -0.97 7.20
C ARG A 73 -3.73 -1.19 7.85
N GLN A 74 -3.70 -1.53 9.14
CA GLN A 74 -2.48 -1.84 9.88
C GLN A 74 -1.83 -3.15 9.42
N ALA A 75 -2.59 -4.03 8.79
CA ALA A 75 -2.08 -5.29 8.26
C ALA A 75 -1.28 -5.12 6.96
N LEU A 76 -1.33 -3.95 6.31
CA LEU A 76 -0.53 -3.66 5.11
C LEU A 76 0.96 -3.66 5.43
N TYR A 77 1.75 -4.34 4.61
CA TYR A 77 3.19 -4.32 4.72
C TYR A 77 3.86 -4.56 3.36
N PRO A 78 5.10 -4.07 3.17
CA PRO A 78 5.87 -4.37 1.98
C PRO A 78 6.52 -5.75 2.12
N LYS A 79 6.22 -6.65 1.20
CA LYS A 79 6.81 -8.00 1.16
C LYS A 79 7.76 -8.08 -0.03
N LYS A 80 9.02 -8.31 0.25
CA LYS A 80 10.02 -8.50 -0.80
C LYS A 80 9.82 -9.88 -1.46
N VAL A 81 9.74 -9.89 -2.79
CA VAL A 81 9.58 -11.09 -3.60
C VAL A 81 10.75 -11.18 -4.56
N GLY A 82 11.65 -12.15 -4.35
CA GLY A 82 12.84 -12.26 -5.17
C GLY A 82 13.82 -11.10 -4.93
N SER A 83 14.67 -10.82 -5.93
CA SER A 83 15.74 -9.83 -5.81
C SER A 83 15.35 -8.43 -6.33
N ASN A 84 14.23 -8.30 -7.04
CA ASN A 84 13.89 -7.06 -7.76
C ASN A 84 12.41 -6.70 -7.70
N GLN A 85 11.65 -7.26 -6.77
CA GLN A 85 10.22 -7.01 -6.66
C GLN A 85 9.82 -6.85 -5.19
N VAL A 86 8.92 -5.90 -4.94
CA VAL A 86 8.23 -5.76 -3.66
C VAL A 86 6.73 -5.76 -3.91
N ASP A 87 6.01 -6.53 -3.11
CA ASP A 87 4.55 -6.54 -3.10
C ASP A 87 4.06 -5.86 -1.83
N VAL A 88 2.99 -5.07 -1.96
CA VAL A 88 2.26 -4.54 -0.81
C VAL A 88 1.05 -5.45 -0.60
N THR A 89 0.99 -6.08 0.55
CA THR A 89 -0.01 -7.08 0.87
C THR A 89 -0.44 -6.98 2.34
N PHE A 90 -1.38 -7.81 2.74
CA PHE A 90 -1.88 -7.85 4.12
C PHE A 90 -1.20 -8.96 4.91
N ARG A 91 -0.77 -8.64 6.13
CA ARG A 91 -0.19 -9.64 7.03
C ARG A 91 -1.22 -10.70 7.41
N ASN A 92 -0.76 -11.93 7.49
CA ASN A 92 -1.51 -12.98 8.14
C ASN A 92 -1.24 -12.86 9.65
N SER A 93 -2.01 -12.03 10.33
CA SER A 93 -1.78 -11.67 11.73
C SER A 93 -2.31 -12.72 12.73
N GLY A 94 -2.68 -13.90 12.28
CA GLY A 94 -3.35 -14.89 13.13
C GLY A 94 -4.83 -14.58 13.36
N ASN A 95 -5.31 -13.45 12.87
CA ASN A 95 -6.74 -13.11 12.87
C ASN A 95 -7.30 -13.38 11.47
N PRO A 96 -8.06 -14.47 11.26
CA PRO A 96 -8.56 -14.83 9.93
C PRO A 96 -9.50 -13.77 9.34
N ASN A 97 -10.06 -12.90 10.17
CA ASN A 97 -10.97 -11.85 9.74
C ASN A 97 -10.27 -10.73 8.95
N GLU A 98 -8.98 -10.50 9.18
CA GLU A 98 -8.23 -9.44 8.48
C GLU A 98 -8.18 -9.69 6.97
N ARG A 99 -7.80 -10.90 6.58
CA ARG A 99 -7.73 -11.27 5.17
C ARG A 99 -9.11 -11.33 4.53
N ALA A 100 -10.11 -11.84 5.25
CA ALA A 100 -11.48 -11.89 4.77
C ALA A 100 -12.03 -10.48 4.53
N LYS A 101 -11.75 -9.53 5.42
CA LYS A 101 -12.12 -8.12 5.24
C LYS A 101 -11.46 -7.52 4.00
N ALA A 102 -10.17 -7.77 3.81
CA ALA A 102 -9.43 -7.27 2.65
C ALA A 102 -9.98 -7.84 1.35
N GLU A 103 -10.23 -9.14 1.28
CA GLU A 103 -10.79 -9.80 0.11
C GLU A 103 -12.20 -9.29 -0.20
N GLY A 104 -13.04 -9.13 0.82
CA GLY A 104 -14.39 -8.58 0.67
C GLY A 104 -14.38 -7.15 0.17
N ASN A 105 -13.51 -6.29 0.69
CA ASN A 105 -13.36 -4.92 0.21
C ASN A 105 -12.85 -4.86 -1.22
N GLN A 106 -11.90 -5.71 -1.59
CA GLN A 106 -11.37 -5.76 -2.95
C GLN A 106 -12.42 -6.21 -3.96
N ALA A 107 -13.28 -7.16 -3.59
CA ALA A 107 -14.39 -7.61 -4.44
C ALA A 107 -15.41 -6.48 -4.69
N ASN A 108 -15.73 -5.70 -3.67
CA ASN A 108 -16.69 -4.59 -3.76
C ASN A 108 -16.07 -3.29 -4.29
N ARG A 109 -14.77 -3.14 -4.15
CA ARG A 109 -14.00 -1.95 -4.57
C ARG A 109 -12.74 -2.39 -5.30
N PRO A 110 -12.86 -2.82 -6.57
CA PRO A 110 -11.73 -3.42 -7.30
C PRO A 110 -10.56 -2.46 -7.50
N ASN A 111 -10.77 -1.15 -7.39
CA ASN A 111 -9.71 -0.15 -7.53
C ASN A 111 -8.99 0.18 -6.21
N MET A 112 -9.33 -0.47 -5.09
CA MET A 112 -8.76 -0.09 -3.78
C MET A 112 -7.23 -0.18 -3.74
N MET A 113 -6.66 -1.19 -4.38
CA MET A 113 -5.20 -1.43 -4.41
C MET A 113 -4.55 -0.99 -5.73
N LYS A 114 -5.31 -0.47 -6.68
CA LYS A 114 -4.80 -0.05 -7.98
C LYS A 114 -4.08 1.29 -7.85
N LEU A 115 -2.88 1.39 -8.43
CA LEU A 115 -2.09 2.62 -8.37
C LEU A 115 -2.20 3.40 -9.68
N SER A 116 -2.15 4.74 -9.61
CA SER A 116 -2.12 5.59 -10.79
C SER A 116 -0.78 5.45 -11.53
N LYS A 117 -0.82 5.65 -12.84
CA LYS A 117 0.39 5.61 -13.67
C LYS A 117 1.41 6.67 -13.24
N THR A 118 0.94 7.87 -12.91
CA THR A 118 1.80 8.97 -12.44
C THR A 118 2.54 8.58 -11.16
N PHE A 119 1.84 7.98 -10.20
CA PHE A 119 2.46 7.50 -8.97
C PHE A 119 3.49 6.40 -9.24
N LYS A 120 3.13 5.41 -10.06
CA LYS A 120 4.05 4.32 -10.44
C LYS A 120 5.33 4.87 -11.07
N ASN A 121 5.22 5.82 -11.97
CA ASN A 121 6.36 6.44 -12.65
C ASN A 121 7.28 7.16 -11.66
N LYS A 122 6.72 7.86 -10.67
CA LYS A 122 7.51 8.48 -9.60
C LYS A 122 8.28 7.46 -8.79
N GLN A 123 7.67 6.33 -8.47
CA GLN A 123 8.31 5.28 -7.69
C GLN A 123 9.45 4.62 -8.46
N VAL A 124 9.29 4.42 -9.77
CA VAL A 124 10.35 3.91 -10.65
C VAL A 124 11.56 4.85 -10.61
N LYS A 125 11.34 6.15 -10.71
CA LYS A 125 12.43 7.15 -10.64
C LYS A 125 13.15 7.15 -9.29
N ILE A 126 12.40 7.01 -8.19
CA ILE A 126 12.99 6.90 -6.85
C ILE A 126 13.88 5.65 -6.77
N LEU A 127 13.39 4.52 -7.26
CA LEU A 127 14.14 3.28 -7.25
C LEU A 127 15.42 3.39 -8.09
N GLU A 128 15.35 4.00 -9.27
CA GLU A 128 16.51 4.25 -10.12
C GLU A 128 17.58 5.06 -9.40
N LYS A 129 17.18 6.09 -8.65
CA LYS A 129 18.11 6.89 -7.85
C LYS A 129 18.79 6.08 -6.76
N TYR A 130 18.07 5.18 -6.10
CA TYR A 130 18.67 4.28 -5.13
C TYR A 130 19.68 3.33 -5.76
N ILE A 131 19.33 2.73 -6.88
CA ILE A 131 20.22 1.80 -7.61
C ILE A 131 21.49 2.51 -8.04
N SER A 132 21.39 3.74 -8.52
CA SER A 132 22.55 4.53 -8.96
C SER A 132 23.39 5.08 -7.82
N GLY A 133 22.91 5.00 -6.57
CA GLY A 133 23.59 5.54 -5.40
C GLY A 133 23.38 7.03 -5.17
N ALA A 134 22.48 7.68 -5.93
CA ALA A 134 22.13 9.10 -5.75
C ALA A 134 21.33 9.33 -4.46
N LEU A 135 20.61 8.32 -3.99
CA LEU A 135 19.96 8.29 -2.68
C LEU A 135 20.56 7.14 -1.88
N SER A 136 20.82 7.37 -0.62
CA SER A 136 21.41 6.36 0.28
C SER A 136 20.60 6.16 1.55
#